data_26b3becfaaed3a052faada9f47453501
#
_entry.id   26b3becfaaed3a052faada9f47453501
#
_cell.length_a   1.000
_cell.length_b   1.000
_cell.length_c   1.000
_cell.angle_alpha   90.00
_cell.angle_beta   90.00
_cell.angle_gamma   90.00
#
_symmetry.space_group_name_H-M   'P 1'
#
loop_
_entity.id
_entity.type
_entity.pdbx_description
1 polymer ?
#
loop_
_entity_poly.entity_id
_entity_poly.type
_entity_poly.pdbx_seq_one_letter_code
_entity_poly.pdbx_strand_id
1 'polypeptide(L)'
;MGNIFKVFFSISTILLLSGCDYFDQEKRHAESCKIQLDEVYKNSPLNNFAQQKFLKLLESRHSLYKEMFDEASIETSINTDLLSAISFQESQWDPRAQSNMGVRGMMMVTLETAALVGVEKRLNPEQNIKGGARYLAILMDKNIYGKTTGDQLSITLASYNLGPTNIINISKTIDKIPSEITWFDIEDKLQEIKGEDVNLVDVNDYSRGQQAIDYVYRIKNYYELMAAH
;
A
#
# COMPACT_ATOMS: atom_id res chain seq x y z
N MET A 1 -63.43 9.49 28.16
CA MET A 1 -62.91 9.32 26.76
C MET A 1 -62.10 10.52 26.37
N GLY A 2 -60.93 10.76 26.95
CA GLY A 2 -60.21 12.05 26.74
C GLY A 2 -58.67 12.02 26.84
N ASN A 3 -58.05 10.83 27.02
CA ASN A 3 -56.57 10.80 27.27
C ASN A 3 -55.77 9.92 26.31
N ILE A 4 -56.37 9.23 25.37
CA ILE A 4 -55.67 8.31 24.45
C ILE A 4 -55.15 9.04 23.20
N PHE A 5 -55.74 10.17 22.80
CA PHE A 5 -55.38 10.92 21.60
C PHE A 5 -54.14 11.80 21.74
N LYS A 6 -53.74 12.18 22.97
CA LYS A 6 -52.52 13.03 23.17
C LYS A 6 -51.21 12.24 23.15
N VAL A 7 -51.23 10.95 23.45
CA VAL A 7 -50.01 10.12 23.48
C VAL A 7 -49.54 9.74 22.09
N PHE A 8 -50.49 9.52 21.14
CA PHE A 8 -50.10 9.17 19.76
C PHE A 8 -49.47 10.32 18.95
N PHE A 9 -49.84 11.57 19.27
CA PHE A 9 -49.26 12.73 18.56
C PHE A 9 -47.83 13.04 19.02
N SER A 10 -47.48 12.72 20.27
CA SER A 10 -46.13 12.92 20.83
C SER A 10 -45.12 11.92 20.27
N ILE A 11 -45.48 10.66 20.07
CA ILE A 11 -44.57 9.62 19.57
C ILE A 11 -44.28 9.81 18.08
N SER A 12 -45.25 10.24 17.27
CA SER A 12 -45.02 10.48 15.84
C SER A 12 -44.11 11.69 15.58
N THR A 13 -44.18 12.74 16.42
CA THR A 13 -43.34 13.94 16.27
C THR A 13 -41.90 13.67 16.69
N ILE A 14 -41.67 12.82 17.70
CA ILE A 14 -40.31 12.44 18.15
C ILE A 14 -39.63 11.54 17.11
N LEU A 15 -40.35 10.62 16.45
CA LEU A 15 -39.81 9.79 15.38
C LEU A 15 -39.44 10.59 14.13
N LEU A 16 -40.16 11.65 13.80
CA LEU A 16 -39.86 12.52 12.65
C LEU A 16 -38.64 13.42 12.94
N LEU A 17 -38.45 13.90 14.19
CA LEU A 17 -37.30 14.70 14.55
C LEU A 17 -36.02 13.86 14.61
N SER A 18 -36.06 12.62 15.12
CA SER A 18 -34.93 11.72 15.13
C SER A 18 -34.47 11.31 13.71
N GLY A 19 -35.40 11.20 12.75
CA GLY A 19 -35.09 10.91 11.36
C GLY A 19 -34.39 12.08 10.67
N CYS A 20 -34.78 13.32 10.91
CA CYS A 20 -34.12 14.51 10.35
C CYS A 20 -32.71 14.69 10.91
N ASP A 21 -32.50 14.47 12.22
CA ASP A 21 -31.18 14.58 12.84
C ASP A 21 -30.21 13.49 12.32
N TYR A 22 -30.69 12.28 12.06
CA TYR A 22 -29.89 11.21 11.47
C TYR A 22 -29.43 11.54 10.05
N PHE A 23 -30.34 11.99 9.18
CA PHE A 23 -30.02 12.42 7.81
C PHE A 23 -29.02 13.60 7.78
N ASP A 24 -29.17 14.56 8.67
CA ASP A 24 -28.25 15.70 8.79
C ASP A 24 -26.87 15.28 9.31
N GLN A 25 -26.81 14.27 10.17
CA GLN A 25 -25.55 13.73 10.69
C GLN A 25 -24.80 12.94 9.59
N GLU A 26 -25.51 12.11 8.81
CA GLU A 26 -24.95 11.39 7.67
C GLU A 26 -24.42 12.33 6.59
N LYS A 27 -25.16 13.39 6.27
CA LYS A 27 -24.73 14.43 5.32
C LYS A 27 -23.48 15.18 5.78
N ARG A 28 -23.42 15.58 7.06
CA ARG A 28 -22.24 16.23 7.64
C ARG A 28 -21.03 15.30 7.65
N HIS A 29 -21.24 14.03 7.92
CA HIS A 29 -20.17 13.04 7.88
C HIS A 29 -19.62 12.84 6.47
N ALA A 30 -20.50 12.70 5.47
CA ALA A 30 -20.11 12.59 4.05
C ALA A 30 -19.37 13.83 3.56
N GLU A 31 -19.79 15.04 3.98
CA GLU A 31 -19.11 16.30 3.63
C GLU A 31 -17.73 16.42 4.30
N SER A 32 -17.61 15.99 5.55
CA SER A 32 -16.32 15.92 6.27
C SER A 32 -15.36 14.94 5.60
N CYS A 33 -15.82 13.75 5.23
CA CYS A 33 -15.03 12.76 4.50
C CYS A 33 -14.55 13.28 3.15
N LYS A 34 -15.43 13.99 2.42
CA LYS A 34 -15.07 14.62 1.14
C LYS A 34 -13.97 15.68 1.29
N ILE A 35 -14.08 16.53 2.32
CA ILE A 35 -13.07 17.57 2.59
C ILE A 35 -11.72 16.92 2.92
N GLN A 36 -11.70 15.86 3.73
CA GLN A 36 -10.47 15.12 4.05
C GLN A 36 -9.86 14.47 2.80
N LEU A 37 -10.69 13.88 1.95
CA LEU A 37 -10.24 13.27 0.70
C LEU A 37 -9.63 14.33 -0.23
N ASP A 38 -10.29 15.47 -0.42
CA ASP A 38 -9.80 16.58 -1.24
C ASP A 38 -8.44 17.11 -0.72
N GLU A 39 -8.25 17.18 0.61
CA GLU A 39 -6.97 17.55 1.23
C GLU A 39 -5.86 16.55 0.95
N VAL A 40 -6.13 15.26 1.06
CA VAL A 40 -5.14 14.21 0.75
C VAL A 40 -4.68 14.30 -0.69
N TYR A 41 -5.62 14.45 -1.64
CA TYR A 41 -5.27 14.62 -3.06
C TYR A 41 -4.52 15.91 -3.35
N LYS A 42 -4.90 17.03 -2.71
CA LYS A 42 -4.24 18.33 -2.86
C LYS A 42 -2.80 18.31 -2.33
N ASN A 43 -2.56 17.62 -1.21
CA ASN A 43 -1.25 17.55 -0.56
C ASN A 43 -0.37 16.40 -1.09
N SER A 44 -0.92 15.52 -1.91
CA SER A 44 -0.18 14.42 -2.51
C SER A 44 0.90 14.94 -3.46
N PRO A 45 2.15 14.44 -3.39
CA PRO A 45 3.22 14.79 -4.33
C PRO A 45 3.03 14.19 -5.72
N LEU A 46 2.03 13.33 -5.90
CA LEU A 46 1.66 12.78 -7.21
C LEU A 46 1.02 13.87 -8.07
N ASN A 47 1.44 13.95 -9.33
CA ASN A 47 0.82 14.86 -10.27
C ASN A 47 -0.64 14.46 -10.59
N ASN A 48 -1.43 15.40 -11.11
CA ASN A 48 -2.85 15.21 -11.42
C ASN A 48 -3.11 13.99 -12.33
N PHE A 49 -2.23 13.70 -13.28
CA PHE A 49 -2.38 12.55 -14.16
C PHE A 49 -2.27 11.23 -13.38
N ALA A 50 -1.28 11.11 -12.50
CA ALA A 50 -1.10 9.93 -11.65
C ALA A 50 -2.27 9.74 -10.69
N GLN A 51 -2.77 10.82 -10.07
CA GLN A 51 -3.94 10.79 -9.20
C GLN A 51 -5.20 10.34 -9.94
N GLN A 52 -5.50 10.93 -11.11
CA GLN A 52 -6.66 10.55 -11.91
C GLN A 52 -6.57 9.10 -12.40
N LYS A 53 -5.37 8.66 -12.78
CA LYS A 53 -5.14 7.27 -13.16
C LYS A 53 -5.39 6.32 -11.99
N PHE A 54 -4.89 6.67 -10.80
CA PHE A 54 -5.12 5.90 -9.57
C PHE A 54 -6.63 5.75 -9.29
N LEU A 55 -7.36 6.87 -9.24
CA LEU A 55 -8.81 6.88 -9.01
C LEU A 55 -9.57 6.01 -10.01
N LYS A 56 -9.30 6.19 -11.29
CA LYS A 56 -9.94 5.40 -12.35
C LYS A 56 -9.71 3.89 -12.16
N LEU A 57 -8.48 3.50 -11.78
CA LEU A 57 -8.14 2.10 -11.60
C LEU A 57 -8.62 1.55 -10.25
N LEU A 58 -8.76 2.40 -9.23
CA LEU A 58 -9.38 2.04 -7.96
C LEU A 58 -10.81 1.57 -8.17
N GLU A 59 -11.60 2.31 -8.94
CA GLU A 59 -12.99 1.96 -9.27
C GLU A 59 -13.10 0.75 -10.21
N SER A 60 -12.26 0.70 -11.26
CA SER A 60 -12.45 -0.26 -12.36
C SER A 60 -11.67 -1.57 -12.22
N ARG A 61 -10.60 -1.61 -11.42
CA ARG A 61 -9.76 -2.80 -11.22
C ARG A 61 -9.71 -3.24 -9.77
N HIS A 62 -9.30 -2.38 -8.84
CA HIS A 62 -9.13 -2.75 -7.43
C HIS A 62 -10.41 -3.32 -6.84
N SER A 63 -11.56 -2.73 -7.14
CA SER A 63 -12.88 -3.20 -6.70
C SER A 63 -13.14 -4.68 -7.00
N LEU A 64 -12.58 -5.23 -8.08
CA LEU A 64 -12.72 -6.64 -8.47
C LEU A 64 -11.91 -7.60 -7.58
N TYR A 65 -10.90 -7.09 -6.87
CA TYR A 65 -9.95 -7.88 -6.09
C TYR A 65 -9.93 -7.51 -4.62
N LYS A 66 -10.77 -6.56 -4.18
CA LYS A 66 -10.79 -6.04 -2.81
C LYS A 66 -10.87 -7.17 -1.78
N GLU A 67 -11.81 -8.12 -1.95
CA GLU A 67 -11.97 -9.25 -1.04
C GLU A 67 -10.68 -10.10 -0.92
N MET A 68 -9.93 -10.27 -2.01
CA MET A 68 -8.67 -11.02 -2.00
C MET A 68 -7.58 -10.28 -1.21
N PHE A 69 -7.56 -8.94 -1.24
CA PHE A 69 -6.68 -8.13 -0.40
C PHE A 69 -7.09 -8.19 1.08
N ASP A 70 -8.39 -8.15 1.37
CA ASP A 70 -8.92 -8.29 2.73
C ASP A 70 -8.56 -9.66 3.33
N GLU A 71 -8.71 -10.75 2.57
CA GLU A 71 -8.29 -12.09 2.99
C GLU A 71 -6.77 -12.18 3.23
N ALA A 72 -5.96 -11.61 2.34
CA ALA A 72 -4.51 -11.56 2.50
C ALA A 72 -4.09 -10.75 3.72
N SER A 73 -4.80 -9.65 4.01
CA SER A 73 -4.62 -8.83 5.21
C SER A 73 -4.92 -9.63 6.48
N ILE A 74 -6.04 -10.34 6.52
CA ILE A 74 -6.41 -11.23 7.66
C ILE A 74 -5.34 -12.30 7.87
N GLU A 75 -4.87 -12.92 6.79
CA GLU A 75 -3.86 -14.00 6.87
C GLU A 75 -2.51 -13.50 7.39
N THR A 76 -2.08 -12.32 6.98
CA THR A 76 -0.73 -11.80 7.24
C THR A 76 -0.66 -10.74 8.34
N SER A 77 -1.79 -10.24 8.82
CA SER A 77 -1.91 -9.08 9.71
C SER A 77 -1.31 -7.79 9.14
N ILE A 78 -1.19 -7.70 7.82
CA ILE A 78 -0.74 -6.50 7.11
C ILE A 78 -1.97 -5.71 6.65
N ASN A 79 -1.95 -4.39 6.84
CA ASN A 79 -3.06 -3.53 6.45
C ASN A 79 -3.42 -3.70 4.96
N THR A 80 -4.72 -3.83 4.66
CA THR A 80 -5.28 -4.02 3.31
C THR A 80 -4.87 -2.90 2.35
N ASP A 81 -4.89 -1.64 2.81
CA ASP A 81 -4.54 -0.49 1.98
C ASP A 81 -3.06 -0.49 1.61
N LEU A 82 -2.18 -0.95 2.52
CA LEU A 82 -0.76 -1.11 2.23
C LEU A 82 -0.53 -2.20 1.17
N LEU A 83 -1.19 -3.35 1.29
CA LEU A 83 -1.11 -4.42 0.28
C LEU A 83 -1.61 -3.94 -1.08
N SER A 84 -2.71 -3.19 -1.08
CA SER A 84 -3.31 -2.60 -2.28
C SER A 84 -2.39 -1.56 -2.92
N ALA A 85 -1.75 -0.70 -2.13
CA ALA A 85 -0.78 0.31 -2.60
C ALA A 85 0.46 -0.34 -3.22
N ILE A 86 1.00 -1.39 -2.60
CA ILE A 86 2.11 -2.18 -3.16
C ILE A 86 1.70 -2.79 -4.50
N SER A 87 0.54 -3.44 -4.56
CA SER A 87 0.04 -4.04 -5.80
C SER A 87 -0.20 -3.01 -6.90
N PHE A 88 -0.65 -1.80 -6.55
CA PHE A 88 -0.75 -0.70 -7.52
C PHE A 88 0.62 -0.29 -8.06
N GLN A 89 1.62 -0.14 -7.20
CA GLN A 89 2.98 0.19 -7.61
C GLN A 89 3.58 -0.91 -8.51
N GLU A 90 3.31 -2.17 -8.20
CA GLU A 90 3.85 -3.33 -8.94
C GLU A 90 3.21 -3.50 -10.33
N SER A 91 1.88 -3.43 -10.41
CA SER A 91 1.15 -3.83 -11.61
C SER A 91 -0.02 -2.93 -11.99
N GLN A 92 -0.35 -1.93 -11.17
CA GLN A 92 -1.61 -1.18 -11.30
C GLN A 92 -2.83 -2.11 -11.23
N TRP A 93 -2.74 -3.12 -10.36
CA TRP A 93 -3.75 -4.17 -10.18
C TRP A 93 -4.05 -4.97 -11.46
N ASP A 94 -3.05 -5.18 -12.33
CA ASP A 94 -3.20 -6.05 -13.50
C ASP A 94 -2.72 -7.49 -13.18
N PRO A 95 -3.64 -8.48 -13.11
CA PRO A 95 -3.27 -9.85 -12.81
C PRO A 95 -2.40 -10.51 -13.88
N ARG A 96 -2.35 -9.93 -15.09
CA ARG A 96 -1.56 -10.44 -16.21
C ARG A 96 -0.22 -9.71 -16.36
N ALA A 97 0.11 -8.79 -15.45
CA ALA A 97 1.37 -8.07 -15.50
C ALA A 97 2.56 -9.03 -15.54
N GLN A 98 3.53 -8.71 -16.39
CA GLN A 98 4.76 -9.45 -16.54
C GLN A 98 5.91 -8.51 -16.87
N SER A 99 7.02 -8.64 -16.13
CA SER A 99 8.26 -7.94 -16.44
C SER A 99 9.13 -8.71 -17.44
N ASN A 100 10.11 -8.01 -18.03
CA ASN A 100 11.11 -8.63 -18.90
C ASN A 100 11.95 -9.69 -18.17
N MET A 101 12.08 -9.59 -16.86
CA MET A 101 12.78 -10.56 -15.99
C MET A 101 11.91 -11.74 -15.55
N GLY A 102 10.68 -11.87 -16.09
CA GLY A 102 9.78 -12.98 -15.80
C GLY A 102 9.07 -12.92 -14.45
N VAL A 103 9.08 -11.78 -13.77
CA VAL A 103 8.24 -11.51 -12.59
C VAL A 103 6.80 -11.35 -13.03
N ARG A 104 5.82 -11.89 -12.28
CA ARG A 104 4.44 -11.98 -12.76
C ARG A 104 3.39 -11.66 -11.72
N GLY A 105 2.24 -11.17 -12.21
CA GLY A 105 0.99 -10.98 -11.48
C GLY A 105 0.93 -9.68 -10.69
N MET A 106 -0.13 -9.53 -9.92
CA MET A 106 -0.49 -8.27 -9.25
C MET A 106 0.56 -7.76 -8.27
N MET A 107 1.24 -8.66 -7.56
CA MET A 107 2.30 -8.36 -6.59
C MET A 107 3.70 -8.67 -7.15
N MET A 108 3.82 -8.88 -8.46
CA MET A 108 5.08 -9.12 -9.19
C MET A 108 5.97 -10.18 -8.54
N VAL A 109 5.40 -11.36 -8.32
CA VAL A 109 6.08 -12.48 -7.63
C VAL A 109 7.05 -13.20 -8.57
N THR A 110 8.33 -13.36 -8.14
CA THR A 110 9.34 -14.14 -8.86
C THR A 110 9.04 -15.66 -8.78
N LEU A 111 9.75 -16.47 -9.56
CA LEU A 111 9.66 -17.94 -9.42
C LEU A 111 10.17 -18.42 -8.06
N GLU A 112 11.26 -17.84 -7.60
CA GLU A 112 11.87 -18.17 -6.32
C GLU A 112 10.94 -17.80 -5.15
N THR A 113 10.40 -16.58 -5.18
CA THR A 113 9.42 -16.13 -4.19
C THR A 113 8.18 -17.01 -4.20
N ALA A 114 7.66 -17.36 -5.40
CA ALA A 114 6.51 -18.24 -5.54
C ALA A 114 6.73 -19.61 -4.86
N ALA A 115 7.91 -20.20 -5.08
CA ALA A 115 8.28 -21.46 -4.43
C ALA A 115 8.37 -21.32 -2.90
N LEU A 116 8.93 -20.20 -2.41
CA LEU A 116 9.07 -19.93 -0.97
C LEU A 116 7.72 -19.80 -0.26
N VAL A 117 6.74 -19.15 -0.90
CA VAL A 117 5.44 -18.81 -0.28
C VAL A 117 4.27 -19.68 -0.73
N GLY A 118 4.52 -20.75 -1.50
CA GLY A 118 3.52 -21.73 -1.91
C GLY A 118 2.57 -21.23 -3.02
N VAL A 119 3.06 -20.42 -3.96
CA VAL A 119 2.30 -19.95 -5.13
C VAL A 119 2.58 -20.87 -6.33
N GLU A 120 1.59 -21.60 -6.77
CA GLU A 120 1.68 -22.48 -7.93
C GLU A 120 1.42 -21.76 -9.25
N LYS A 121 0.43 -20.84 -9.24
CA LYS A 121 -0.04 -20.12 -10.43
C LYS A 121 0.11 -18.62 -10.23
N ARG A 122 1.27 -18.07 -10.59
CA ARG A 122 1.59 -16.64 -10.41
C ARG A 122 0.66 -15.64 -11.13
N LEU A 123 -0.09 -16.07 -12.14
CA LEU A 123 -1.10 -15.27 -12.82
C LEU A 123 -2.52 -15.47 -12.25
N ASN A 124 -2.71 -16.34 -11.26
CA ASN A 124 -3.95 -16.40 -10.49
C ASN A 124 -3.95 -15.24 -9.49
N PRO A 125 -4.94 -14.33 -9.52
CA PRO A 125 -4.92 -13.12 -8.68
C PRO A 125 -4.85 -13.44 -7.19
N GLU A 126 -5.68 -14.36 -6.71
CA GLU A 126 -5.74 -14.73 -5.30
C GLU A 126 -4.42 -15.30 -4.81
N GLN A 127 -3.85 -16.28 -5.52
CA GLN A 127 -2.57 -16.87 -5.14
C GLN A 127 -1.45 -15.83 -5.18
N ASN A 128 -1.47 -14.92 -6.15
CA ASN A 128 -0.44 -13.91 -6.31
C ASN A 128 -0.50 -12.85 -5.21
N ILE A 129 -1.71 -12.36 -4.87
CA ILE A 129 -1.92 -11.39 -3.78
C ILE A 129 -1.49 -12.01 -2.45
N LYS A 130 -2.01 -13.20 -2.10
CA LYS A 130 -1.63 -13.91 -0.87
C LYS A 130 -0.12 -14.21 -0.82
N GLY A 131 0.46 -14.61 -1.96
CA GLY A 131 1.90 -14.87 -2.06
C GLY A 131 2.75 -13.62 -1.83
N GLY A 132 2.41 -12.50 -2.46
CA GLY A 132 3.08 -11.23 -2.24
C GLY A 132 2.96 -10.73 -0.80
N ALA A 133 1.77 -10.87 -0.20
CA ALA A 133 1.53 -10.53 1.21
C ALA A 133 2.36 -11.39 2.17
N ARG A 134 2.40 -12.71 1.96
CA ARG A 134 3.25 -13.64 2.75
C ARG A 134 4.74 -13.28 2.63
N TYR A 135 5.19 -12.96 1.41
CA TYR A 135 6.58 -12.55 1.21
C TYR A 135 6.90 -11.25 1.95
N LEU A 136 6.00 -10.27 1.89
CA LEU A 136 6.16 -9.03 2.65
C LEU A 136 6.20 -9.32 4.16
N ALA A 137 5.32 -10.18 4.68
CA ALA A 137 5.32 -10.58 6.09
C ALA A 137 6.66 -11.23 6.49
N ILE A 138 7.22 -12.11 5.66
CA ILE A 138 8.54 -12.70 5.89
C ILE A 138 9.64 -11.62 5.95
N LEU A 139 9.57 -10.62 5.07
CA LEU A 139 10.54 -9.52 5.07
C LEU A 139 10.39 -8.64 6.29
N MET A 140 9.17 -8.35 6.73
CA MET A 140 8.89 -7.59 7.96
C MET A 140 9.41 -8.31 9.21
N ASP A 141 9.15 -9.61 9.31
CA ASP A 141 9.60 -10.43 10.45
C ASP A 141 11.14 -10.54 10.53
N LYS A 142 11.80 -10.65 9.39
CA LYS A 142 13.26 -10.74 9.32
C LYS A 142 13.98 -9.38 9.39
N ASN A 143 13.28 -8.27 9.24
CA ASN A 143 13.89 -6.96 9.24
C ASN A 143 14.25 -6.52 10.67
N ILE A 144 15.54 -6.45 10.95
CA ILE A 144 16.10 -5.95 12.22
C ILE A 144 16.50 -4.49 12.17
N TYR A 145 16.37 -3.84 11.02
CA TYR A 145 16.78 -2.47 10.79
C TYR A 145 15.59 -1.52 10.89
N GLY A 146 15.81 -0.35 11.47
CA GLY A 146 14.85 0.72 11.53
C GLY A 146 14.63 1.28 12.93
N LYS A 147 14.86 2.59 13.09
CA LYS A 147 14.70 3.31 14.35
C LYS A 147 13.24 3.48 14.74
N THR A 148 12.40 3.71 13.75
CA THR A 148 10.95 3.85 13.90
C THR A 148 10.21 2.78 13.09
N THR A 149 8.93 2.59 13.37
CA THR A 149 8.07 1.71 12.54
C THR A 149 8.02 2.18 11.08
N GLY A 150 8.07 3.50 10.84
CA GLY A 150 8.14 4.07 9.49
C GLY A 150 9.46 3.75 8.78
N ASP A 151 10.59 3.78 9.50
CA ASP A 151 11.90 3.35 8.97
C ASP A 151 11.88 1.86 8.64
N GLN A 152 11.40 1.03 9.58
CA GLN A 152 11.28 -0.42 9.39
C GLN A 152 10.45 -0.76 8.15
N LEU A 153 9.30 -0.12 7.98
CA LEU A 153 8.45 -0.32 6.81
C LEU A 153 9.18 0.12 5.52
N SER A 154 9.82 1.29 5.51
CA SER A 154 10.53 1.79 4.32
C SER A 154 11.66 0.87 3.89
N ILE A 155 12.46 0.38 4.86
CA ILE A 155 13.56 -0.57 4.63
C ILE A 155 13.02 -1.91 4.12
N THR A 156 11.88 -2.36 4.66
CA THR A 156 11.20 -3.59 4.20
C THR A 156 10.69 -3.44 2.76
N LEU A 157 10.08 -2.31 2.41
CA LEU A 157 9.64 -2.03 1.04
C LEU A 157 10.81 -1.98 0.05
N ALA A 158 11.93 -1.36 0.44
CA ALA A 158 13.15 -1.39 -0.36
C ALA A 158 13.68 -2.83 -0.52
N SER A 159 13.59 -3.66 0.52
CA SER A 159 13.94 -5.08 0.46
C SER A 159 13.02 -5.88 -0.46
N TYR A 160 11.74 -5.54 -0.52
CA TYR A 160 10.80 -6.16 -1.45
C TYR A 160 11.18 -5.89 -2.91
N ASN A 161 11.57 -4.65 -3.23
CA ASN A 161 11.93 -4.23 -4.58
C ASN A 161 13.35 -4.64 -5.00
N LEU A 162 14.36 -4.30 -4.20
CA LEU A 162 15.79 -4.50 -4.53
C LEU A 162 16.32 -5.87 -4.13
N GLY A 163 15.57 -6.59 -3.30
CA GLY A 163 15.98 -7.84 -2.67
C GLY A 163 16.63 -7.64 -1.30
N PRO A 164 16.32 -8.52 -0.31
CA PRO A 164 16.76 -8.36 1.07
C PRO A 164 18.29 -8.43 1.22
N THR A 165 18.98 -9.23 0.43
CA THR A 165 20.43 -9.37 0.49
C THR A 165 21.13 -8.04 0.19
N ASN A 166 20.64 -7.28 -0.80
CA ASN A 166 21.21 -5.99 -1.16
C ASN A 166 21.02 -4.97 -0.02
N ILE A 167 19.83 -4.90 0.55
CA ILE A 167 19.54 -3.99 1.67
C ILE A 167 20.36 -4.35 2.91
N ILE A 168 20.50 -5.65 3.24
CA ILE A 168 21.34 -6.11 4.34
C ILE A 168 22.82 -5.70 4.11
N ASN A 169 23.34 -5.86 2.89
CA ASN A 169 24.70 -5.49 2.58
C ASN A 169 24.92 -3.98 2.70
N ILE A 170 23.99 -3.16 2.21
CA ILE A 170 23.99 -1.71 2.37
C ILE A 170 23.94 -1.33 3.86
N SER A 171 23.03 -1.92 4.62
CA SER A 171 22.87 -1.63 6.05
C SER A 171 24.16 -1.91 6.85
N LYS A 172 24.94 -2.93 6.47
CA LYS A 172 26.21 -3.27 7.12
C LYS A 172 27.33 -2.23 6.88
N THR A 173 27.20 -1.38 5.88
CA THR A 173 28.15 -0.30 5.62
C THR A 173 27.91 0.95 6.47
N ILE A 174 26.75 0.99 7.17
CA ILE A 174 26.37 2.12 8.02
C ILE A 174 26.93 1.86 9.43
N ASP A 175 27.70 2.82 9.96
CA ASP A 175 28.30 2.74 11.29
C ASP A 175 27.27 3.08 12.39
N LYS A 176 26.22 2.24 12.49
CA LYS A 176 25.14 2.29 13.48
C LYS A 176 24.68 0.89 13.84
N ILE A 177 24.16 0.71 15.04
CA ILE A 177 23.46 -0.53 15.39
C ILE A 177 22.14 -0.62 14.59
N PRO A 178 21.65 -1.83 14.26
CA PRO A 178 20.47 -2.02 13.38
C PRO A 178 19.23 -1.21 13.80
N SER A 179 18.95 -1.13 15.10
CA SER A 179 17.80 -0.39 15.65
C SER A 179 17.93 1.14 15.62
N GLU A 180 19.09 1.69 15.27
CA GLU A 180 19.33 3.13 15.13
C GLU A 180 19.45 3.59 13.68
N ILE A 181 19.43 2.65 12.71
CA ILE A 181 19.44 2.95 11.29
C ILE A 181 18.07 3.55 10.91
N THR A 182 18.09 4.68 10.22
CA THR A 182 16.90 5.32 9.68
C THR A 182 16.72 5.00 8.20
N TRP A 183 15.52 5.23 7.64
CA TRP A 183 15.34 5.18 6.21
C TRP A 183 16.27 6.13 5.46
N PHE A 184 16.51 7.32 6.01
CA PHE A 184 17.41 8.31 5.42
C PHE A 184 18.84 7.79 5.28
N ASP A 185 19.36 7.05 6.28
CA ASP A 185 20.68 6.43 6.20
C ASP A 185 20.78 5.41 5.04
N ILE A 186 19.71 4.63 4.82
CA ILE A 186 19.65 3.67 3.71
C ILE A 186 19.53 4.40 2.37
N GLU A 187 18.69 5.43 2.31
CA GLU A 187 18.47 6.26 1.12
C GLU A 187 19.76 6.90 0.64
N ASP A 188 20.54 7.50 1.54
CA ASP A 188 21.87 8.07 1.23
C ASP A 188 22.78 7.02 0.58
N LYS A 189 22.85 5.83 1.15
CA LYS A 189 23.66 4.74 0.60
C LYS A 189 23.13 4.23 -0.75
N LEU A 190 21.82 4.19 -0.94
CA LEU A 190 21.22 3.85 -2.24
C LEU A 190 21.54 4.88 -3.32
N GLN A 191 21.63 6.17 -2.98
CA GLN A 191 22.03 7.24 -3.90
C GLN A 191 23.51 7.17 -4.30
N GLU A 192 24.38 6.65 -3.42
CA GLU A 192 25.80 6.44 -3.71
C GLU A 192 26.05 5.33 -4.75
N ILE A 193 25.08 4.43 -4.98
CA ILE A 193 25.17 3.37 -5.99
C ILE A 193 25.10 4.00 -7.38
N LYS A 194 26.23 4.52 -7.83
CA LYS A 194 26.45 4.99 -9.20
C LYS A 194 26.92 3.81 -10.05
N GLY A 195 26.43 3.76 -11.27
CA GLY A 195 26.61 2.84 -12.39
C GLY A 195 27.90 2.02 -12.61
N GLU A 196 28.78 1.85 -11.64
CA GLU A 196 29.97 0.99 -11.76
C GLU A 196 29.69 -0.48 -11.38
N ASP A 197 28.61 -0.75 -10.66
CA ASP A 197 28.17 -2.13 -10.41
C ASP A 197 27.24 -2.56 -11.54
N VAL A 198 27.78 -3.22 -12.54
CA VAL A 198 27.10 -3.66 -13.79
C VAL A 198 25.82 -4.46 -13.55
N ASN A 199 25.62 -4.99 -12.34
CA ASN A 199 24.43 -5.71 -11.91
C ASN A 199 23.32 -4.81 -11.34
N LEU A 200 23.58 -3.51 -11.10
CA LEU A 200 22.68 -2.58 -10.44
C LEU A 200 22.28 -1.37 -11.33
N VAL A 201 22.72 -1.34 -12.59
CA VAL A 201 22.40 -0.26 -13.55
C VAL A 201 21.38 -0.74 -14.58
N ASP A 202 20.32 0.02 -14.74
CA ASP A 202 19.39 -0.15 -15.87
C ASP A 202 19.94 0.56 -17.13
N VAL A 203 19.50 0.11 -18.31
CA VAL A 203 19.91 0.57 -19.64
C VAL A 203 19.67 2.07 -19.87
N ASN A 204 18.97 2.74 -18.96
CA ASN A 204 18.57 4.16 -19.05
C ASN A 204 19.29 5.08 -18.06
N ASP A 205 20.46 4.70 -17.54
CA ASP A 205 21.22 5.51 -16.56
C ASP A 205 20.51 5.77 -15.19
N TYR A 206 19.36 5.11 -14.97
CA TYR A 206 18.57 5.21 -13.76
C TYR A 206 18.96 4.09 -12.79
N SER A 207 19.73 4.43 -11.75
CA SER A 207 20.31 3.42 -10.86
C SER A 207 19.25 2.57 -10.15
N ARG A 208 19.59 1.31 -9.88
CA ARG A 208 18.71 0.41 -9.09
C ARG A 208 18.46 0.96 -7.68
N GLY A 209 19.42 1.69 -7.13
CA GLY A 209 19.25 2.39 -5.85
C GLY A 209 18.15 3.45 -5.93
N GLN A 210 18.17 4.30 -6.96
CA GLN A 210 17.14 5.31 -7.15
C GLN A 210 15.76 4.68 -7.43
N GLN A 211 15.71 3.57 -8.17
CA GLN A 211 14.46 2.83 -8.38
C GLN A 211 13.83 2.37 -7.05
N ALA A 212 14.67 1.86 -6.12
CA ALA A 212 14.20 1.42 -4.80
C ALA A 212 13.71 2.60 -3.94
N ILE A 213 14.40 3.75 -4.00
CA ILE A 213 13.98 4.99 -3.31
C ILE A 213 12.61 5.42 -3.81
N ASP A 214 12.46 5.58 -5.13
CA ASP A 214 11.19 5.99 -5.73
C ASP A 214 10.07 5.01 -5.47
N TYR A 215 10.37 3.71 -5.44
CA TYR A 215 9.43 2.66 -5.11
C TYR A 215 8.83 2.87 -3.71
N VAL A 216 9.68 3.11 -2.71
CA VAL A 216 9.25 3.37 -1.34
C VAL A 216 8.37 4.61 -1.24
N TYR A 217 8.78 5.73 -1.85
CA TYR A 217 8.01 6.97 -1.79
C TYR A 217 6.67 6.86 -2.53
N ARG A 218 6.63 6.18 -3.69
CA ARG A 218 5.38 5.97 -4.43
C ARG A 218 4.40 5.12 -3.65
N ILE A 219 4.86 4.04 -2.99
CA ILE A 219 3.98 3.22 -2.16
C ILE A 219 3.42 4.02 -0.99
N LYS A 220 4.23 4.83 -0.30
CA LYS A 220 3.73 5.72 0.76
C LYS A 220 2.61 6.62 0.26
N ASN A 221 2.81 7.26 -0.90
CA ASN A 221 1.81 8.14 -1.50
C ASN A 221 0.53 7.37 -1.88
N TYR A 222 0.65 6.20 -2.48
CA TYR A 222 -0.52 5.37 -2.82
C TYR A 222 -1.22 4.83 -1.57
N TYR A 223 -0.48 4.52 -0.52
CA TYR A 223 -1.05 4.10 0.76
C TYR A 223 -1.90 5.21 1.40
N GLU A 224 -1.41 6.45 1.40
CA GLU A 224 -2.19 7.62 1.86
C GLU A 224 -3.47 7.81 1.04
N LEU A 225 -3.39 7.65 -0.30
CA LEU A 225 -4.57 7.70 -1.15
C LEU A 225 -5.54 6.55 -0.88
N MET A 226 -5.05 5.31 -0.66
CA MET A 226 -5.90 4.17 -0.30
C MET A 226 -6.61 4.38 1.01
N ALA A 227 -5.90 4.82 2.06
CA ALA A 227 -6.44 5.04 3.40
C ALA A 227 -7.49 6.16 3.46
N ALA A 228 -7.60 6.99 2.42
CA ALA A 228 -8.59 8.07 2.31
C ALA A 228 -9.91 7.60 1.65
N HIS A 229 -9.96 6.38 1.09
CA HIS A 229 -11.13 5.79 0.39
C HIS A 229 -11.75 4.66 1.19
#